data_d20a1702e759db1c0082def733bf05d4
#
_entry.id   d20a1702e759db1c0082def733bf05d4
#
_cell.length_a   1.000
_cell.length_b   1.000
_cell.length_c   1.000
_cell.angle_alpha   90.00
_cell.angle_beta   90.00
_cell.angle_gamma   90.00
#
_symmetry.space_group_name_H-M   'P 1'
#
loop_
_entity.id
_entity.type
_entity.pdbx_description
1 polymer ?
#
loop_
_entity_poly.entity_id
_entity_poly.type
_entity_poly.pdbx_seq_one_letter_code
_entity_poly.pdbx_strand_id
1 'polypeptide(L)'
;MKQQRKSRQRQLILDTVMTRCDHPTADQIYLDVRAKDDKISRGTVYRNLGLLSEDGEVTNVKVPSASADRYDSRQDLHYHLYCTNCGKVSDAPLPYHPEFDEKVEQETGFRIARHRGIFEGICPECAKQLEKNDLEV
;
A
#
# COMPACT_ATOMS: atom_id res chain seq x y z
N MET A 1 -9.04 -5.84 30.69
CA MET A 1 -7.72 -5.24 30.49
C MET A 1 -7.04 -5.69 29.20
N LYS A 2 -7.02 -6.99 28.88
CA LYS A 2 -6.46 -7.48 27.61
C LYS A 2 -7.16 -6.91 26.38
N GLN A 3 -8.49 -6.75 26.43
CA GLN A 3 -9.25 -6.20 25.30
C GLN A 3 -8.98 -4.71 25.07
N GLN A 4 -8.84 -3.92 26.14
CA GLN A 4 -8.51 -2.50 26.03
C GLN A 4 -7.12 -2.28 25.45
N ARG A 5 -6.18 -3.13 25.82
CA ARG A 5 -4.81 -3.09 25.28
C ARG A 5 -4.81 -3.41 23.79
N LYS A 6 -5.53 -4.45 23.37
CA LYS A 6 -5.66 -4.83 21.96
C LYS A 6 -6.31 -3.73 21.15
N SER A 7 -7.37 -3.09 21.69
CA SER A 7 -8.07 -2.00 21.01
C SER A 7 -7.19 -0.78 20.83
N ARG A 8 -6.39 -0.44 21.84
CA ARG A 8 -5.46 0.68 21.76
C ARG A 8 -4.36 0.44 20.75
N GLN A 9 -3.83 -0.78 20.71
CA GLN A 9 -2.80 -1.14 19.75
C GLN A 9 -3.35 -1.11 18.33
N ARG A 10 -4.54 -1.64 18.10
CA ARG A 10 -5.21 -1.59 16.80
C ARG A 10 -5.42 -0.14 16.34
N GLN A 11 -5.92 0.70 17.24
CA GLN A 11 -6.17 2.12 16.92
C GLN A 11 -4.87 2.85 16.61
N LEU A 12 -3.81 2.60 17.37
CA LEU A 12 -2.51 3.21 17.13
C LEU A 12 -1.95 2.83 15.76
N ILE A 13 -2.09 1.56 15.37
CA ILE A 13 -1.64 1.08 14.07
C ILE A 13 -2.45 1.75 12.95
N LEU A 14 -3.77 1.79 13.09
CA LEU A 14 -4.65 2.43 12.11
C LEU A 14 -4.30 3.92 11.96
N ASP A 15 -4.16 4.64 13.08
CA ASP A 15 -3.80 6.06 13.06
C ASP A 15 -2.46 6.29 12.36
N THR A 16 -1.52 5.41 12.58
CA THR A 16 -0.19 5.50 11.96
C THR A 16 -0.29 5.38 10.43
N VAL A 17 -1.08 4.42 9.93
CA VAL A 17 -1.31 4.28 8.49
C VAL A 17 -2.00 5.52 7.93
N MET A 18 -3.01 6.02 8.64
CA MET A 18 -3.82 7.16 8.19
C MET A 18 -3.03 8.47 8.12
N THR A 19 -2.00 8.62 8.96
CA THR A 19 -1.18 9.83 8.97
C THR A 19 -0.04 9.80 7.96
N ARG A 20 0.27 8.64 7.39
CA ARG A 20 1.31 8.50 6.38
C ARG A 20 0.70 8.55 4.99
N CYS A 21 1.29 9.35 4.11
CA CYS A 21 0.84 9.50 2.72
C CYS A 21 1.75 8.78 1.73
N ASP A 22 2.74 8.03 2.21
CA ASP A 22 3.81 7.45 1.41
C ASP A 22 3.66 5.93 1.18
N HIS A 23 2.50 5.36 1.45
CA HIS A 23 2.23 3.93 1.30
C HIS A 23 3.28 3.09 2.03
N PRO A 24 3.28 3.12 3.38
CA PRO A 24 4.34 2.46 4.16
C PRO A 24 4.26 0.94 4.10
N THR A 25 5.40 0.29 4.30
CA THR A 25 5.47 -1.15 4.54
C THR A 25 5.10 -1.45 5.99
N ALA A 26 4.83 -2.72 6.30
CA ALA A 26 4.55 -3.15 7.67
C ALA A 26 5.73 -2.84 8.61
N ASP A 27 6.97 -2.99 8.13
CA ASP A 27 8.16 -2.67 8.93
C ASP A 27 8.25 -1.18 9.26
N GLN A 28 7.94 -0.32 8.30
CA GLN A 28 7.92 1.13 8.52
C GLN A 28 6.85 1.51 9.53
N ILE A 29 5.67 0.91 9.42
CA ILE A 29 4.58 1.12 10.37
C ILE A 29 5.01 0.65 11.77
N TYR A 30 5.65 -0.51 11.85
CA TYR A 30 6.14 -1.05 13.12
C TYR A 30 7.11 -0.07 13.80
N LEU A 31 8.04 0.50 13.06
CA LEU A 31 9.01 1.46 13.63
C LEU A 31 8.31 2.70 14.19
N ASP A 32 7.31 3.22 13.46
CA ASP A 32 6.55 4.38 13.92
C ASP A 32 5.71 4.06 15.16
N VAL A 33 5.06 2.90 15.18
CA VAL A 33 4.22 2.47 16.31
C VAL A 33 5.09 2.21 17.55
N ARG A 34 6.24 1.57 17.35
CA ARG A 34 7.17 1.27 18.45
C ARG A 34 7.69 2.54 19.12
N ALA A 35 7.82 3.62 18.38
CA ALA A 35 8.25 4.90 18.96
C ALA A 35 7.24 5.43 19.98
N LYS A 36 5.97 5.02 19.87
CA LYS A 36 4.89 5.42 20.77
C LYS A 36 4.53 4.35 21.79
N ASP A 37 4.78 3.08 21.48
CA ASP A 37 4.51 1.93 22.34
C ASP A 37 5.67 0.95 22.22
N ASP A 38 6.64 1.07 23.14
CA ASP A 38 7.87 0.28 23.11
C ASP A 38 7.66 -1.20 23.46
N LYS A 39 6.45 -1.56 23.90
CA LYS A 39 6.11 -2.94 24.26
C LYS A 39 5.43 -3.70 23.14
N ILE A 40 5.06 -3.02 22.04
CA ILE A 40 4.36 -3.69 20.94
C ILE A 40 5.34 -4.58 20.16
N SER A 41 4.89 -5.77 19.79
CA SER A 41 5.71 -6.70 19.01
C SER A 41 5.46 -6.51 17.52
N ARG A 42 6.44 -6.92 16.72
CA ARG A 42 6.33 -6.93 15.26
C ARG A 42 5.15 -7.80 14.81
N GLY A 43 4.98 -8.98 15.45
CA GLY A 43 3.88 -9.88 15.13
C GLY A 43 2.50 -9.26 15.39
N THR A 44 2.37 -8.46 16.45
CA THR A 44 1.13 -7.75 16.75
C THR A 44 0.80 -6.73 15.65
N VAL A 45 1.79 -5.99 15.17
CA VAL A 45 1.60 -5.01 14.08
C VAL A 45 1.15 -5.73 12.80
N TYR A 46 1.85 -6.78 12.41
CA TYR A 46 1.52 -7.53 11.20
C TYR A 46 0.13 -8.14 11.26
N ARG A 47 -0.22 -8.73 12.42
CA ARG A 47 -1.53 -9.36 12.62
C ARG A 47 -2.66 -8.32 12.53
N ASN A 48 -2.48 -7.16 13.15
CA ASN A 48 -3.47 -6.09 13.10
C ASN A 48 -3.61 -5.49 11.69
N LEU A 49 -2.53 -5.34 10.96
CA LEU A 49 -2.58 -4.87 9.57
C LEU A 49 -3.37 -5.84 8.70
N GLY A 50 -3.21 -7.14 8.91
CA GLY A 50 -4.01 -8.15 8.22
C GLY A 50 -5.49 -8.03 8.52
N LEU A 51 -5.84 -7.87 9.80
CA LEU A 51 -7.23 -7.71 10.23
C LEU A 51 -7.85 -6.42 9.71
N LEU A 52 -7.10 -5.31 9.75
CA LEU A 52 -7.56 -4.02 9.22
C LEU A 52 -7.79 -4.08 7.72
N SER A 53 -6.95 -4.83 7.01
CA SER A 53 -7.12 -5.03 5.56
C SER A 53 -8.37 -5.87 5.25
N GLU A 54 -8.60 -6.93 6.03
CA GLU A 54 -9.79 -7.77 5.87
C GLU A 54 -11.07 -6.98 6.16
N ASP A 55 -11.04 -6.09 7.15
CA ASP A 55 -12.18 -5.24 7.50
C ASP A 55 -12.38 -4.07 6.53
N GLY A 56 -11.46 -3.85 5.60
CA GLY A 56 -11.54 -2.77 4.63
C GLY A 56 -11.15 -1.40 5.17
N GLU A 57 -10.57 -1.32 6.37
CA GLU A 57 -10.15 -0.05 6.96
C GLU A 57 -8.82 0.46 6.40
N VAL A 58 -7.98 -0.44 5.91
CA VAL A 58 -6.78 -0.10 5.14
C VAL A 58 -6.74 -0.99 3.90
N THR A 59 -6.04 -0.55 2.87
CA THR A 59 -5.83 -1.33 1.66
C THR A 59 -4.41 -1.89 1.66
N ASN A 60 -4.29 -3.19 1.48
CA ASN A 60 -3.01 -3.85 1.26
C ASN A 60 -2.67 -3.76 -0.22
N VAL A 61 -1.64 -3.00 -0.56
CA VAL A 61 -1.18 -2.83 -1.93
C VAL A 61 -0.06 -3.84 -2.19
N LYS A 62 -0.38 -4.86 -2.95
CA LYS A 62 0.59 -5.90 -3.34
C LYS A 62 1.32 -5.47 -4.60
N VAL A 63 2.64 -5.38 -4.50
CA VAL A 63 3.50 -5.00 -5.63
C VAL A 63 4.26 -6.25 -6.06
N PRO A 64 3.94 -6.82 -7.24
CA PRO A 64 4.48 -8.14 -7.63
C PRO A 64 6.01 -8.23 -7.67
N SER A 65 6.68 -7.13 -8.02
CA SER A 65 8.14 -7.11 -8.14
C SER A 65 8.85 -6.63 -6.87
N ALA A 66 8.10 -6.28 -5.81
CA ALA A 66 8.67 -5.78 -4.57
C ALA A 66 8.72 -6.87 -3.50
N SER A 67 9.65 -6.73 -2.54
CA SER A 67 9.83 -7.69 -1.45
C SER A 67 8.81 -7.55 -0.34
N ALA A 68 8.06 -6.46 -0.30
CA ALA A 68 7.10 -6.19 0.78
C ALA A 68 5.85 -5.50 0.26
N ASP A 69 4.71 -5.85 0.85
CA ASP A 69 3.45 -5.18 0.58
C ASP A 69 3.44 -3.78 1.19
N ARG A 70 2.63 -2.90 0.63
CA ARG A 70 2.42 -1.54 1.13
C ARG A 70 1.00 -1.39 1.66
N TYR A 71 0.78 -0.41 2.51
CA TYR A 71 -0.52 -0.16 3.11
C TYR A 71 -0.97 1.27 2.82
N ASP A 72 -2.24 1.41 2.48
CA ASP A 72 -2.84 2.68 2.08
C ASP A 72 -4.09 2.92 2.91
N SER A 73 -4.28 4.16 3.38
CA SER A 73 -5.46 4.56 4.14
C SER A 73 -6.69 4.80 3.24
N ARG A 74 -6.50 4.95 1.93
CA ARG A 74 -7.61 5.15 0.99
C ARG A 74 -8.39 3.84 0.83
N GLN A 75 -9.71 3.96 0.88
CA GLN A 75 -10.62 2.82 0.74
C GLN A 75 -11.30 2.76 -0.63
N ASP A 76 -11.21 3.83 -1.42
CA ASP A 76 -11.78 3.87 -2.76
C ASP A 76 -10.88 3.12 -3.75
N LEU A 77 -11.49 2.64 -4.82
CA LEU A 77 -10.75 1.95 -5.89
C LEU A 77 -9.92 2.95 -6.68
N HIS A 78 -8.63 2.72 -6.76
CA HIS A 78 -7.71 3.57 -7.52
C HIS A 78 -6.50 2.77 -7.95
N TYR A 79 -5.73 3.31 -8.88
CA TYR A 79 -4.52 2.68 -9.38
C TYR A 79 -3.29 3.23 -8.65
N HIS A 80 -2.20 2.49 -8.73
CA HIS A 80 -0.94 2.85 -8.07
C HIS A 80 0.19 2.93 -9.08
N LEU A 81 1.24 3.66 -8.71
CA LEU A 81 2.50 3.75 -9.44
C LEU A 81 3.60 3.11 -8.59
N TYR A 82 4.45 2.34 -9.24
CA TYR A 82 5.62 1.73 -8.59
C TYR A 82 6.87 2.08 -9.36
N CYS A 83 7.85 2.69 -8.67
CA CYS A 83 9.16 2.96 -9.27
C CYS A 83 10.05 1.74 -9.09
N THR A 84 10.44 1.12 -10.19
CA THR A 84 11.28 -0.08 -10.16
C THR A 84 12.72 0.21 -9.74
N ASN A 85 13.13 1.47 -9.73
CA ASN A 85 14.47 1.87 -9.32
C ASN A 85 14.57 2.17 -7.81
N CYS A 86 13.70 3.02 -7.27
CA CYS A 86 13.78 3.40 -5.86
C CYS A 86 12.75 2.71 -4.97
N GLY A 87 11.78 2.00 -5.53
CA GLY A 87 10.76 1.28 -4.77
C GLY A 87 9.62 2.14 -4.26
N LYS A 88 9.55 3.41 -4.62
CA LYS A 88 8.48 4.30 -4.18
C LYS A 88 7.14 3.85 -4.75
N VAL A 89 6.10 3.84 -3.91
CA VAL A 89 4.73 3.59 -4.32
C VAL A 89 3.91 4.86 -4.10
N SER A 90 3.12 5.24 -5.09
CA SER A 90 2.25 6.41 -5.03
C SER A 90 0.95 6.14 -5.77
N ASP A 91 -0.03 7.02 -5.61
CA ASP A 91 -1.31 6.90 -6.30
C ASP A 91 -1.17 7.38 -7.74
N ALA A 92 -1.78 6.64 -8.69
CA ALA A 92 -1.87 7.08 -10.07
C ALA A 92 -3.02 8.08 -10.21
N PRO A 93 -2.83 9.18 -10.93
CA PRO A 93 -3.87 10.21 -11.07
C PRO A 93 -4.92 9.85 -12.13
N LEU A 94 -5.48 8.66 -12.03
CA LEU A 94 -6.48 8.15 -12.95
C LEU A 94 -7.69 7.63 -12.17
N PRO A 95 -8.91 7.89 -12.65
CA PRO A 95 -10.09 7.28 -12.04
C PRO A 95 -10.16 5.79 -12.34
N TYR A 96 -10.86 5.06 -11.48
CA TYR A 96 -11.13 3.65 -11.71
C TYR A 96 -11.98 3.48 -12.98
N HIS A 97 -11.66 2.45 -13.78
CA HIS A 97 -12.33 2.17 -15.05
C HIS A 97 -13.23 0.93 -14.93
N PRO A 98 -14.49 1.07 -14.47
CA PRO A 98 -15.39 -0.09 -14.34
C PRO A 98 -15.75 -0.72 -15.68
N GLU A 99 -15.57 -0.02 -16.78
CA GLU A 99 -15.84 -0.54 -18.13
C GLU A 99 -14.94 -1.73 -18.49
N PHE A 100 -13.75 -1.83 -17.90
CA PHE A 100 -12.88 -2.99 -18.09
C PHE A 100 -13.48 -4.23 -17.45
N ASP A 101 -14.06 -4.07 -16.26
CA ASP A 101 -14.73 -5.16 -15.55
C ASP A 101 -15.93 -5.69 -16.37
N GLU A 102 -16.72 -4.77 -16.89
CA GLU A 102 -17.90 -5.13 -17.72
C GLU A 102 -17.49 -5.89 -18.98
N LYS A 103 -16.43 -5.43 -19.64
CA LYS A 103 -15.95 -6.08 -20.86
C LYS A 103 -15.45 -7.49 -20.61
N VAL A 104 -14.68 -7.67 -19.53
CA VAL A 104 -14.18 -9.00 -19.15
C VAL A 104 -15.35 -9.92 -18.80
N GLU A 105 -16.35 -9.42 -18.08
CA GLU A 105 -17.56 -10.20 -17.77
C GLU A 105 -18.29 -10.66 -19.03
N GLN A 106 -18.46 -9.75 -20.00
CA GLN A 106 -19.16 -10.05 -21.24
C GLN A 106 -18.43 -11.11 -22.06
N GLU A 107 -17.12 -11.06 -22.10
CA GLU A 107 -16.33 -11.98 -22.93
C GLU A 107 -16.03 -13.32 -22.26
N THR A 108 -16.01 -13.38 -20.95
CA THR A 108 -15.57 -14.58 -20.21
C THR A 108 -16.66 -15.22 -19.36
N GLY A 109 -17.75 -14.50 -19.07
CA GLY A 109 -18.78 -14.97 -18.17
C GLY A 109 -18.43 -14.90 -16.69
N PHE A 110 -17.26 -14.40 -16.35
CA PHE A 110 -16.86 -14.17 -14.95
C PHE A 110 -17.72 -13.06 -14.36
N ARG A 111 -17.99 -13.17 -13.08
CA ARG A 111 -18.54 -12.06 -12.29
C ARG A 111 -17.38 -11.34 -11.66
N ILE A 112 -17.09 -10.13 -12.12
CA ILE A 112 -15.91 -9.37 -11.68
C ILE A 112 -16.32 -8.42 -10.56
N ALA A 113 -15.72 -8.58 -9.39
CA ALA A 113 -15.93 -7.67 -8.27
C ALA A 113 -15.18 -6.36 -8.50
N ARG A 114 -13.94 -6.43 -8.96
CA ARG A 114 -13.08 -5.28 -9.25
C ARG A 114 -11.81 -5.77 -9.92
N HIS A 115 -11.06 -4.84 -10.46
CA HIS A 115 -9.67 -5.12 -10.89
C HIS A 115 -8.72 -4.19 -10.13
N ARG A 116 -7.46 -4.57 -10.11
CA ARG A 116 -6.40 -3.78 -9.49
C ARG A 116 -5.36 -3.46 -10.54
N GLY A 117 -4.79 -2.26 -10.50
CA GLY A 117 -3.79 -1.84 -11.47
C GLY A 117 -2.61 -1.16 -10.81
N ILE A 118 -1.41 -1.58 -11.22
CA ILE A 118 -0.15 -0.95 -10.82
C ILE A 118 0.63 -0.67 -12.09
N PHE A 119 1.04 0.60 -12.25
CA PHE A 119 1.92 1.01 -13.34
C PHE A 119 3.36 0.95 -12.84
N GLU A 120 4.18 0.14 -13.46
CA GLU A 120 5.59 -0.03 -13.10
C GLU A 120 6.46 0.74 -14.06
N GLY A 121 7.35 1.57 -13.52
CA GLY A 121 8.22 2.41 -14.35
C GLY A 121 9.29 3.08 -13.50
N ILE A 122 9.83 4.16 -14.01
CA ILE A 122 10.89 4.94 -13.35
C ILE A 122 10.31 6.30 -12.97
N CYS A 123 10.38 6.66 -11.68
CA CYS A 123 9.85 7.95 -11.23
C CYS A 123 10.68 9.11 -11.79
N PRO A 124 10.12 10.34 -11.83
CA PRO A 124 10.83 11.49 -12.44
C PRO A 124 12.18 11.78 -11.80
N GLU A 125 12.30 11.61 -10.49
CA GLU A 125 13.56 11.86 -9.78
C GLU A 125 14.63 10.85 -10.18
N CYS A 126 14.25 9.55 -10.25
CA CYS A 126 15.16 8.51 -10.69
C CYS A 126 15.52 8.67 -12.17
N ALA A 127 14.57 9.06 -13.01
CA ALA A 127 14.82 9.30 -14.42
C ALA A 127 15.87 10.40 -14.62
N LYS A 128 15.79 11.47 -13.85
CA LYS A 128 16.78 12.56 -13.89
C LYS A 128 18.17 12.09 -13.47
N GLN A 129 18.23 11.26 -12.43
CA GLN A 129 19.51 10.72 -11.96
C GLN A 129 20.14 9.77 -12.97
N LEU A 130 19.33 8.93 -13.62
CA LEU A 130 19.81 8.03 -14.67
C LEU A 130 20.31 8.80 -15.90
N GLU A 131 19.64 9.87 -16.28
CA GLU A 131 20.10 10.76 -17.37
C GLU A 131 21.43 11.42 -17.03
N LYS A 132 21.61 11.89 -15.79
CA LYS A 132 22.89 12.46 -15.34
C LYS A 132 24.02 11.45 -15.40
N ASN A 133 23.75 10.21 -14.98
CA ASN A 133 24.74 9.14 -14.99
C ASN A 133 25.15 8.80 -16.43
N ASP A 134 24.20 8.81 -17.37
CA ASP A 134 24.48 8.60 -18.78
C ASP A 134 25.33 9.72 -19.39
N LEU A 135 25.10 10.96 -18.92
CA LEU A 135 25.85 12.13 -19.40
C LEU A 135 27.27 12.22 -18.84
N GLU A 136 27.55 11.57 -17.71
CA GLU A 136 28.86 11.54 -17.08
C GLU A 136 29.80 10.50 -17.68
N VAL A 137 29.31 9.68 -18.59
CA VAL A 137 30.10 8.67 -19.33
C VAL A 137 30.51 9.25 -20.69
#